data_458f58ef2c5e10cc1ef6e41ae6e6cee1
#
_entry.id   458f58ef2c5e10cc1ef6e41ae6e6cee1
#
_cell.length_a   1.000
_cell.length_b   1.000
_cell.length_c   1.000
_cell.angle_alpha   90.00
_cell.angle_beta   90.00
_cell.angle_gamma   90.00
#
_symmetry.space_group_name_H-M   'P 1'
#
loop_
_entity.id
_entity.type
_entity.pdbx_description
1 polymer ?
#
loop_
_entity_poly.entity_id
_entity_poly.type
_entity_poly.pdbx_seq_one_letter_code
_entity_poly.pdbx_strand_id
1 'polypeptide(L)'
;GDEIRVIRCRNEDAEAERVAVELLTLHLRTDRPYSDFAILYRGNYQAKLIELKLQHHQIPYRLSGGNSFFGRQEVKDLMAYFRLIVNPDDDNAFLRVINVPRREIGSTTLEKLGNYATERKISMYAATDEIGLGEHLDTRFTDRLSRFKRFMDKVREQCTGEDPISALRSMVMDIDYENWLRTNSSSDKAADYRMGNVWFLIEALK
;
A
#
# COMPACT_ATOMS: atom_id res chain seq x y z
N GLY A 1 34.51 20.27 12.97
CA GLY A 1 33.14 19.85 12.60
C GLY A 1 32.16 20.95 12.93
N ASP A 2 30.97 20.88 12.36
CA ASP A 2 29.90 21.84 12.65
C ASP A 2 29.42 21.69 14.10
N GLU A 3 28.84 22.76 14.65
CA GLU A 3 28.31 22.78 16.02
C GLU A 3 27.10 21.83 16.14
N ILE A 4 27.05 21.05 17.23
CA ILE A 4 25.92 20.17 17.54
C ILE A 4 24.71 21.02 17.95
N ARG A 5 23.59 20.85 17.25
CA ARG A 5 22.32 21.50 17.56
C ARG A 5 21.34 20.51 18.18
N VAL A 6 20.74 20.88 19.29
CA VAL A 6 19.68 20.12 19.94
C VAL A 6 18.34 20.77 19.64
N ILE A 7 17.42 20.01 19.05
CA ILE A 7 16.09 20.50 18.67
C ILE A 7 15.04 19.74 19.49
N ARG A 8 14.17 20.46 20.16
CA ARG A 8 13.01 19.87 20.86
C ARG A 8 11.79 19.93 19.95
N CYS A 9 11.15 18.79 19.75
CA CYS A 9 9.91 18.67 19.00
C CYS A 9 8.74 18.38 19.95
N ARG A 10 7.52 18.75 19.55
CA ARG A 10 6.31 18.57 20.36
C ARG A 10 5.85 17.12 20.49
N ASN A 11 6.15 16.31 19.49
CA ASN A 11 5.83 14.89 19.40
C ASN A 11 6.70 14.20 18.33
N GLU A 12 6.56 12.88 18.21
CA GLU A 12 7.33 12.03 17.29
C GLU A 12 7.05 12.37 15.81
N ASP A 13 5.83 12.74 15.45
CA ASP A 13 5.47 13.13 14.08
C ASP A 13 6.17 14.43 13.67
N ALA A 14 6.17 15.44 14.56
CA ALA A 14 6.87 16.69 14.33
C ALA A 14 8.41 16.50 14.29
N GLU A 15 8.95 15.51 15.03
CA GLU A 15 10.36 15.13 14.96
C GLU A 15 10.70 14.56 13.59
N ALA A 16 9.94 13.56 13.12
CA ALA A 16 10.17 12.92 11.82
C ALA A 16 10.02 13.91 10.66
N GLU A 17 9.01 14.78 10.72
CA GLU A 17 8.79 15.86 9.74
C GLU A 17 9.98 16.82 9.74
N ARG A 18 10.45 17.25 10.91
CA ARG A 18 11.59 18.15 11.03
C ARG A 18 12.86 17.54 10.44
N VAL A 19 13.12 16.26 10.67
CA VAL A 19 14.28 15.56 10.12
C VAL A 19 14.22 15.53 8.59
N ALA A 20 13.08 15.19 8.00
CA ALA A 20 12.90 15.15 6.56
C ALA A 20 13.09 16.53 5.91
N VAL A 21 12.49 17.58 6.48
CA VAL A 21 12.61 18.96 6.00
C VAL A 21 14.04 19.47 6.13
N GLU A 22 14.75 19.18 7.23
CA GLU A 22 16.16 19.59 7.40
C GLU A 22 17.04 18.90 6.35
N LEU A 23 16.86 17.62 6.08
CA LEU A 23 17.59 16.91 5.02
C LEU A 23 17.36 17.53 3.64
N LEU A 24 16.10 17.78 3.28
CA LEU A 24 15.75 18.42 2.02
C LEU A 24 16.39 19.81 1.91
N THR A 25 16.32 20.60 2.99
CA THR A 25 16.90 21.95 3.04
C THR A 25 18.42 21.92 2.88
N LEU A 26 19.09 20.99 3.57
CA LEU A 26 20.54 20.84 3.45
C LEU A 26 20.95 20.38 2.05
N HIS A 27 20.25 19.41 1.48
CA HIS A 27 20.49 18.96 0.10
C HIS A 27 20.38 20.13 -0.88
N LEU A 28 19.29 20.90 -0.85
CA LEU A 28 19.06 22.02 -1.75
C LEU A 28 20.05 23.18 -1.54
N ARG A 29 20.46 23.45 -0.31
CA ARG A 29 21.35 24.57 0.02
C ARG A 29 22.81 24.28 -0.26
N THR A 30 23.26 23.03 -0.09
CA THR A 30 24.67 22.65 -0.16
C THR A 30 25.02 21.82 -1.39
N ASP A 31 24.03 21.45 -2.22
CA ASP A 31 24.17 20.57 -3.39
C ASP A 31 24.82 19.20 -3.06
N ARG A 32 24.75 18.76 -1.79
CA ARG A 32 25.25 17.46 -1.37
C ARG A 32 24.25 16.36 -1.74
N PRO A 33 24.71 15.24 -2.28
CA PRO A 33 23.83 14.12 -2.58
C PRO A 33 23.23 13.52 -1.29
N TYR A 34 22.04 12.92 -1.38
CA TYR A 34 21.39 12.30 -0.23
C TYR A 34 22.21 11.17 0.43
N SER A 35 23.13 10.56 -0.32
CA SER A 35 24.09 9.56 0.19
C SER A 35 25.03 10.07 1.27
N ASP A 36 25.21 11.39 1.37
CA ASP A 36 26.10 12.02 2.35
C ASP A 36 25.43 12.24 3.72
N PHE A 37 24.15 11.94 3.82
CA PHE A 37 23.39 12.11 5.04
C PHE A 37 23.03 10.75 5.66
N ALA A 38 23.00 10.72 6.98
CA ALA A 38 22.54 9.54 7.74
C ALA A 38 21.60 9.97 8.86
N ILE A 39 20.51 9.21 9.06
CA ILE A 39 19.61 9.34 10.19
C ILE A 39 19.88 8.17 11.12
N LEU A 40 20.27 8.45 12.36
CA LEU A 40 20.52 7.46 13.39
C LEU A 40 19.39 7.49 14.42
N TYR A 41 18.85 6.33 14.74
CA TYR A 41 17.79 6.18 15.74
C TYR A 41 18.04 4.96 16.61
N ARG A 42 17.48 4.96 17.82
CA ARG A 42 17.70 3.88 18.79
C ARG A 42 16.81 2.67 18.57
N GLY A 43 15.56 2.88 18.17
CA GLY A 43 14.56 1.82 18.07
C GLY A 43 13.88 1.75 16.71
N ASN A 44 13.62 0.54 16.21
CA ASN A 44 12.99 0.32 14.89
C ASN A 44 11.59 0.93 14.76
N TYR A 45 10.91 1.26 15.86
CA TYR A 45 9.60 1.92 15.82
C TYR A 45 9.70 3.36 15.28
N GLN A 46 10.84 4.04 15.51
CA GLN A 46 11.09 5.40 15.02
C GLN A 46 11.27 5.42 13.49
N ALA A 47 11.85 4.35 12.92
CA ALA A 47 12.05 4.23 11.48
C ALA A 47 10.77 4.40 10.68
N LYS A 48 9.64 3.89 11.17
CA LYS A 48 8.36 3.91 10.49
C LYS A 48 7.85 5.33 10.17
N LEU A 49 7.90 6.23 11.14
CA LEU A 49 7.53 7.64 10.94
C LEU A 49 8.52 8.36 10.05
N ILE A 50 9.81 8.12 10.23
CA ILE A 50 10.87 8.69 9.42
C ILE A 50 10.71 8.24 7.96
N GLU A 51 10.54 6.94 7.70
CA GLU A 51 10.30 6.42 6.34
C GLU A 51 9.07 7.07 5.68
N LEU A 52 7.98 7.23 6.45
CA LEU A 52 6.78 7.88 5.96
C LEU A 52 7.05 9.33 5.52
N LYS A 53 7.74 10.12 6.33
CA LYS A 53 8.07 11.52 5.99
C LYS A 53 9.06 11.62 4.85
N LEU A 54 10.05 10.73 4.77
CA LEU A 54 10.96 10.67 3.63
C LEU A 54 10.22 10.35 2.32
N GLN A 55 9.27 9.42 2.35
CA GLN A 55 8.41 9.11 1.20
C GLN A 55 7.53 10.32 0.82
N HIS A 56 6.91 10.97 1.80
CA HIS A 56 6.07 12.15 1.57
C HIS A 56 6.85 13.27 0.85
N HIS A 57 8.08 13.51 1.27
CA HIS A 57 8.97 14.51 0.66
C HIS A 57 9.75 13.99 -0.55
N GLN A 58 9.49 12.76 -1.02
CA GLN A 58 10.17 12.11 -2.16
C GLN A 58 11.69 12.03 -1.98
N ILE A 59 12.17 11.91 -0.74
CA ILE A 59 13.57 11.76 -0.40
C ILE A 59 13.98 10.30 -0.53
N PRO A 60 14.91 9.94 -1.43
CA PRO A 60 15.38 8.57 -1.56
C PRO A 60 16.19 8.17 -0.31
N TYR A 61 15.93 6.97 0.20
CA TYR A 61 16.65 6.46 1.37
C TYR A 61 16.96 4.97 1.25
N ARG A 62 17.93 4.53 2.06
CA ARG A 62 18.25 3.12 2.26
C ARG A 62 18.23 2.81 3.76
N LEU A 63 17.44 1.82 4.15
CA LEU A 63 17.40 1.36 5.53
C LEU A 63 18.49 0.30 5.75
N SER A 64 19.31 0.49 6.78
CA SER A 64 20.31 -0.50 7.22
C SER A 64 19.90 -1.11 8.56
N GLY A 65 19.94 -2.45 8.67
CA GLY A 65 19.71 -3.14 9.93
C GLY A 65 18.26 -3.36 10.33
N GLY A 66 17.31 -3.38 9.37
CA GLY A 66 15.89 -3.65 9.65
C GLY A 66 15.07 -3.90 8.39
N ASN A 67 13.81 -4.28 8.59
CA ASN A 67 12.84 -4.38 7.50
C ASN A 67 12.10 -3.04 7.33
N SER A 68 12.20 -2.45 6.14
CA SER A 68 11.45 -1.25 5.79
C SER A 68 9.96 -1.45 6.05
N PHE A 69 9.30 -0.40 6.56
CA PHE A 69 7.85 -0.39 6.73
C PHE A 69 7.13 -0.69 5.40
N PHE A 70 7.54 -0.01 4.31
CA PHE A 70 6.99 -0.22 2.97
C PHE A 70 7.41 -1.55 2.33
N GLY A 71 8.39 -2.24 2.89
CA GLY A 71 8.79 -3.60 2.50
C GLY A 71 7.88 -4.70 3.05
N ARG A 72 7.04 -4.43 4.04
CA ARG A 72 6.16 -5.39 4.71
C ARG A 72 5.02 -5.82 3.81
N GLN A 73 4.62 -7.10 3.91
CA GLN A 73 3.58 -7.66 3.02
C GLN A 73 2.25 -6.95 3.17
N GLU A 74 1.76 -6.79 4.40
CA GLU A 74 0.50 -6.11 4.70
C GLU A 74 0.48 -4.66 4.19
N VAL A 75 1.61 -3.96 4.25
CA VAL A 75 1.75 -2.60 3.73
C VAL A 75 1.72 -2.60 2.20
N LYS A 76 2.45 -3.53 1.56
CA LYS A 76 2.43 -3.69 0.10
C LYS A 76 1.05 -4.07 -0.42
N ASP A 77 0.31 -4.90 0.32
CA ASP A 77 -1.05 -5.29 -0.06
C ASP A 77 -1.98 -4.08 -0.05
N LEU A 78 -1.97 -3.30 1.03
CA LEU A 78 -2.79 -2.08 1.12
C LEU A 78 -2.38 -1.03 0.09
N MET A 79 -1.09 -0.80 -0.11
CA MET A 79 -0.60 0.10 -1.16
C MET A 79 -1.05 -0.32 -2.56
N ALA A 80 -1.15 -1.63 -2.83
CA ALA A 80 -1.69 -2.12 -4.09
C ALA A 80 -3.20 -1.89 -4.20
N TYR A 81 -3.97 -2.06 -3.11
CA TYR A 81 -5.38 -1.65 -3.09
C TYR A 81 -5.54 -0.15 -3.38
N PHE A 82 -4.75 0.70 -2.74
CA PHE A 82 -4.80 2.15 -2.95
C PHE A 82 -4.44 2.53 -4.39
N ARG A 83 -3.40 1.90 -4.97
CA ARG A 83 -3.04 2.11 -6.38
C ARG A 83 -4.17 1.71 -7.32
N LEU A 84 -4.83 0.58 -7.07
CA LEU A 84 -5.96 0.12 -7.90
C LEU A 84 -7.19 1.03 -7.76
N ILE A 85 -7.41 1.64 -6.59
CA ILE A 85 -8.45 2.67 -6.38
C ILE A 85 -8.15 3.91 -7.24
N VAL A 86 -6.91 4.37 -7.25
CA VAL A 86 -6.50 5.58 -8.00
C VAL A 86 -6.39 5.30 -9.49
N ASN A 87 -5.81 4.16 -9.86
CA ASN A 87 -5.59 3.75 -11.25
C ASN A 87 -6.07 2.30 -11.48
N PRO A 88 -7.29 2.10 -12.02
CA PRO A 88 -7.81 0.77 -12.35
C PRO A 88 -6.99 0.00 -13.38
N ASP A 89 -6.19 0.69 -14.18
CA ASP A 89 -5.39 0.07 -15.23
C ASP A 89 -4.01 -0.42 -14.73
N ASP A 90 -3.77 -0.37 -13.40
CA ASP A 90 -2.57 -0.95 -12.78
C ASP A 90 -2.73 -2.48 -12.60
N ASP A 91 -2.39 -3.23 -13.65
CA ASP A 91 -2.47 -4.70 -13.64
C ASP A 91 -1.56 -5.34 -12.58
N ASN A 92 -0.44 -4.71 -12.22
CA ASN A 92 0.42 -5.19 -11.14
C ASN A 92 -0.27 -5.07 -9.77
N ALA A 93 -0.97 -3.96 -9.54
CA ALA A 93 -1.77 -3.79 -8.34
C ALA A 93 -2.95 -4.77 -8.32
N PHE A 94 -3.66 -4.94 -9.45
CA PHE A 94 -4.74 -5.91 -9.60
C PHE A 94 -4.28 -7.33 -9.26
N LEU A 95 -3.22 -7.83 -9.90
CA LEU A 95 -2.68 -9.16 -9.68
C LEU A 95 -2.25 -9.39 -8.22
N ARG A 96 -1.75 -8.36 -7.56
CA ARG A 96 -1.39 -8.46 -6.16
C ARG A 96 -2.60 -8.65 -5.25
N VAL A 97 -3.70 -7.93 -5.48
CA VAL A 97 -4.82 -7.88 -4.52
C VAL A 97 -5.97 -8.82 -4.84
N ILE A 98 -6.06 -9.33 -6.06
CA ILE A 98 -7.21 -10.14 -6.51
C ILE A 98 -7.46 -11.37 -5.63
N ASN A 99 -6.42 -11.94 -5.02
CA ASN A 99 -6.48 -13.05 -4.08
C ASN A 99 -5.97 -12.72 -2.67
N VAL A 100 -5.98 -11.47 -2.28
CA VAL A 100 -5.60 -11.01 -0.93
C VAL A 100 -6.69 -10.12 -0.36
N PRO A 101 -7.54 -10.63 0.53
CA PRO A 101 -7.73 -12.03 0.98
C PRO A 101 -8.14 -13.00 -0.13
N ARG A 102 -8.02 -14.30 0.18
CA ARG A 102 -8.26 -15.37 -0.80
C ARG A 102 -9.68 -15.34 -1.39
N ARG A 103 -9.78 -15.32 -2.73
CA ARG A 103 -11.05 -15.35 -3.50
C ARG A 103 -11.17 -16.55 -4.41
N GLU A 104 -10.26 -17.53 -4.28
CA GLU A 104 -10.24 -18.77 -5.06
C GLU A 104 -10.21 -18.53 -6.58
N ILE A 105 -9.47 -17.51 -7.01
CA ILE A 105 -9.19 -17.22 -8.41
C ILE A 105 -7.81 -17.78 -8.70
N GLY A 106 -7.76 -18.94 -9.38
CA GLY A 106 -6.51 -19.65 -9.64
C GLY A 106 -5.65 -18.98 -10.70
N SER A 107 -4.38 -19.44 -10.79
CA SER A 107 -3.42 -18.95 -11.79
C SER A 107 -3.91 -19.13 -13.23
N THR A 108 -4.52 -20.27 -13.54
CA THR A 108 -5.10 -20.52 -14.89
C THR A 108 -6.21 -19.53 -15.25
N THR A 109 -7.04 -19.12 -14.27
CA THR A 109 -8.06 -18.11 -14.49
C THR A 109 -7.44 -16.75 -14.77
N LEU A 110 -6.40 -16.37 -14.01
CA LEU A 110 -5.68 -15.11 -14.21
C LEU A 110 -4.89 -15.09 -15.52
N GLU A 111 -4.33 -16.22 -15.94
CA GLU A 111 -3.67 -16.35 -17.26
C GLU A 111 -4.67 -16.11 -18.40
N LYS A 112 -5.83 -16.78 -18.36
CA LYS A 112 -6.89 -16.58 -19.37
C LYS A 112 -7.40 -15.14 -19.40
N LEU A 113 -7.60 -14.53 -18.23
CA LEU A 113 -7.99 -13.13 -18.12
C LEU A 113 -6.92 -12.20 -18.70
N GLY A 114 -5.63 -12.46 -18.41
CA GLY A 114 -4.51 -11.66 -18.94
C GLY A 114 -4.39 -11.76 -20.45
N ASN A 115 -4.54 -12.98 -21.03
CA ASN A 115 -4.53 -13.18 -22.48
C ASN A 115 -5.69 -12.44 -23.14
N TYR A 116 -6.91 -12.58 -22.60
CA TYR A 116 -8.10 -11.87 -23.08
C TYR A 116 -7.92 -10.34 -23.04
N ALA A 117 -7.42 -9.80 -21.92
CA ALA A 117 -7.15 -8.37 -21.76
C ALA A 117 -6.10 -7.87 -22.79
N THR A 118 -5.03 -8.64 -22.99
CA THR A 118 -3.96 -8.33 -23.96
C THR A 118 -4.48 -8.28 -25.39
N GLU A 119 -5.28 -9.26 -25.81
CA GLU A 119 -5.89 -9.28 -27.14
C GLU A 119 -6.79 -8.08 -27.39
N ARG A 120 -7.51 -7.63 -26.37
CA ARG A 120 -8.42 -6.49 -26.42
C ARG A 120 -7.74 -5.14 -26.18
N LYS A 121 -6.47 -5.14 -25.76
CA LYS A 121 -5.70 -3.94 -25.38
C LYS A 121 -6.37 -3.13 -24.27
N ILE A 122 -6.90 -3.82 -23.28
CA ILE A 122 -7.50 -3.25 -22.07
C ILE A 122 -6.80 -3.81 -20.83
N SER A 123 -7.03 -3.18 -19.67
CA SER A 123 -6.50 -3.69 -18.40
C SER A 123 -7.22 -4.98 -17.98
N MET A 124 -6.56 -5.80 -17.15
CA MET A 124 -7.17 -6.97 -16.55
C MET A 124 -8.42 -6.61 -15.73
N TYR A 125 -8.38 -5.45 -15.05
CA TYR A 125 -9.51 -4.93 -14.29
C TYR A 125 -10.71 -4.62 -15.20
N ALA A 126 -10.51 -3.94 -16.32
CA ALA A 126 -11.56 -3.65 -17.28
C ALA A 126 -12.12 -4.95 -17.88
N ALA A 127 -11.25 -5.91 -18.19
CA ALA A 127 -11.63 -7.19 -18.76
C ALA A 127 -12.55 -8.04 -17.86
N THR A 128 -12.50 -7.84 -16.53
CA THR A 128 -13.28 -8.66 -15.56
C THR A 128 -14.80 -8.59 -15.75
N ASP A 129 -15.30 -7.55 -16.41
CA ASP A 129 -16.73 -7.28 -16.58
C ASP A 129 -17.18 -7.34 -18.06
N GLU A 130 -16.26 -7.75 -18.96
CA GLU A 130 -16.58 -7.93 -20.36
C GLU A 130 -17.41 -9.19 -20.60
N ILE A 131 -18.52 -9.05 -21.37
CA ILE A 131 -19.43 -10.16 -21.70
C ILE A 131 -18.69 -11.29 -22.41
N GLY A 132 -17.76 -10.96 -23.33
CA GLY A 132 -16.98 -11.94 -24.08
C GLY A 132 -16.03 -12.80 -23.24
N LEU A 133 -15.70 -12.39 -22.02
CA LEU A 133 -14.89 -13.19 -21.11
C LEU A 133 -15.56 -14.51 -20.74
N GLY A 134 -16.90 -14.59 -20.76
CA GLY A 134 -17.67 -15.80 -20.49
C GLY A 134 -17.45 -16.94 -21.51
N GLU A 135 -16.91 -16.64 -22.69
CA GLU A 135 -16.52 -17.66 -23.67
C GLU A 135 -15.19 -18.35 -23.31
N HIS A 136 -14.39 -17.73 -22.46
CA HIS A 136 -13.05 -18.17 -22.06
C HIS A 136 -12.98 -18.74 -20.66
N LEU A 137 -13.93 -18.36 -19.77
CA LEU A 137 -13.98 -18.73 -18.36
C LEU A 137 -15.36 -19.24 -17.96
N ASP A 138 -15.38 -20.23 -17.06
CA ASP A 138 -16.63 -20.69 -16.44
C ASP A 138 -17.31 -19.55 -15.66
N THR A 139 -18.65 -19.55 -15.66
CA THR A 139 -19.49 -18.54 -14.99
C THR A 139 -19.09 -18.29 -13.55
N ARG A 140 -18.73 -19.33 -12.77
CA ARG A 140 -18.28 -19.17 -11.38
C ARG A 140 -17.05 -18.27 -11.22
N PHE A 141 -16.14 -18.24 -12.23
CA PHE A 141 -14.94 -17.40 -12.16
C PHE A 141 -15.24 -15.99 -12.65
N THR A 142 -16.05 -15.83 -13.71
CA THR A 142 -16.50 -14.51 -14.14
C THR A 142 -17.31 -13.82 -13.03
N ASP A 143 -18.17 -14.55 -12.32
CA ASP A 143 -18.93 -14.01 -11.18
C ASP A 143 -18.01 -13.53 -10.03
N ARG A 144 -16.93 -14.26 -9.74
CA ARG A 144 -15.97 -13.85 -8.70
C ARG A 144 -15.20 -12.60 -9.12
N LEU A 145 -14.78 -12.54 -10.38
CA LEU A 145 -14.10 -11.37 -10.94
C LEU A 145 -15.02 -10.14 -10.95
N SER A 146 -16.24 -10.27 -11.46
CA SER A 146 -17.24 -9.19 -11.48
C SER A 146 -17.62 -8.73 -10.06
N ARG A 147 -17.67 -9.64 -9.09
CA ARG A 147 -17.93 -9.29 -7.68
C ARG A 147 -16.79 -8.46 -7.11
N PHE A 148 -15.55 -8.85 -7.38
CA PHE A 148 -14.38 -8.08 -6.97
C PHE A 148 -14.39 -6.69 -7.61
N LYS A 149 -14.65 -6.61 -8.92
CA LYS A 149 -14.74 -5.33 -9.63
C LYS A 149 -15.79 -4.40 -9.02
N ARG A 150 -17.02 -4.88 -8.85
CA ARG A 150 -18.12 -4.10 -8.26
C ARG A 150 -17.77 -3.61 -6.84
N PHE A 151 -17.11 -4.46 -6.05
CA PHE A 151 -16.62 -4.06 -4.73
C PHE A 151 -15.62 -2.90 -4.84
N MET A 152 -14.62 -3.01 -5.71
CA MET A 152 -13.59 -1.98 -5.89
C MET A 152 -14.16 -0.69 -6.48
N ASP A 153 -15.12 -0.78 -7.41
CA ASP A 153 -15.81 0.39 -7.98
C ASP A 153 -16.57 1.15 -6.89
N LYS A 154 -17.30 0.42 -6.00
CA LYS A 154 -17.97 1.01 -4.83
C LYS A 154 -16.98 1.70 -3.89
N VAL A 155 -15.85 1.06 -3.57
CA VAL A 155 -14.83 1.66 -2.71
C VAL A 155 -14.25 2.93 -3.36
N ARG A 156 -13.99 2.89 -4.66
CA ARG A 156 -13.51 4.07 -5.41
C ARG A 156 -14.49 5.22 -5.32
N GLU A 157 -15.77 4.97 -5.54
CA GLU A 157 -16.83 5.97 -5.40
C GLU A 157 -16.86 6.55 -3.98
N GLN A 158 -16.78 5.71 -2.95
CA GLN A 158 -16.73 6.17 -1.57
C GLN A 158 -15.50 7.02 -1.25
N CYS A 159 -14.34 6.70 -1.85
CA CYS A 159 -13.11 7.48 -1.67
C CYS A 159 -13.14 8.86 -2.36
N THR A 160 -14.09 9.13 -3.28
CA THR A 160 -14.32 10.47 -3.85
C THR A 160 -15.23 11.34 -3.00
N GLY A 161 -15.82 10.79 -1.93
CA GLY A 161 -16.69 11.49 -0.99
C GLY A 161 -15.95 12.35 0.02
N GLU A 162 -16.68 12.83 1.03
CA GLU A 162 -16.16 13.76 2.05
C GLU A 162 -15.16 13.09 3.03
N ASP A 163 -15.24 11.77 3.23
CA ASP A 163 -14.38 11.03 4.17
C ASP A 163 -13.74 9.79 3.51
N PRO A 164 -12.70 9.97 2.70
CA PRO A 164 -11.98 8.87 2.08
C PRO A 164 -11.29 7.95 3.09
N ILE A 165 -10.91 8.48 4.24
CA ILE A 165 -10.24 7.68 5.30
C ILE A 165 -11.21 6.63 5.88
N SER A 166 -12.44 7.04 6.18
CA SER A 166 -13.48 6.10 6.62
C SER A 166 -13.82 5.07 5.54
N ALA A 167 -13.83 5.46 4.26
CA ALA A 167 -14.01 4.52 3.16
C ALA A 167 -12.90 3.46 3.10
N LEU A 168 -11.64 3.85 3.25
CA LEU A 168 -10.51 2.91 3.30
C LEU A 168 -10.56 1.99 4.53
N ARG A 169 -10.98 2.49 5.68
CA ARG A 169 -11.19 1.67 6.88
C ARG A 169 -12.28 0.65 6.67
N SER A 170 -13.42 1.06 6.11
CA SER A 170 -14.53 0.17 5.77
C SER A 170 -14.10 -0.90 4.77
N MET A 171 -13.33 -0.54 3.75
CA MET A 171 -12.75 -1.48 2.79
C MET A 171 -11.97 -2.59 3.49
N VAL A 172 -11.08 -2.24 4.43
CA VAL A 172 -10.25 -3.21 5.16
C VAL A 172 -11.12 -4.18 5.98
N MET A 173 -12.20 -3.67 6.59
CA MET A 173 -13.17 -4.49 7.33
C MET A 173 -14.01 -5.37 6.39
N ASP A 174 -14.52 -4.81 5.30
CA ASP A 174 -15.39 -5.51 4.33
C ASP A 174 -14.67 -6.68 3.64
N ILE A 175 -13.35 -6.57 3.41
CA ILE A 175 -12.56 -7.69 2.87
C ILE A 175 -12.12 -8.70 3.94
N ASP A 176 -12.46 -8.48 5.21
CA ASP A 176 -12.06 -9.33 6.35
C ASP A 176 -10.53 -9.53 6.42
N TYR A 177 -9.79 -8.43 6.24
CA TYR A 177 -8.33 -8.48 6.16
C TYR A 177 -7.68 -8.89 7.49
N GLU A 178 -8.29 -8.59 8.63
CA GLU A 178 -7.83 -9.03 9.94
C GLU A 178 -7.81 -10.54 10.06
N ASN A 179 -8.90 -11.21 9.69
CA ASN A 179 -8.98 -12.68 9.72
C ASN A 179 -7.98 -13.31 8.73
N TRP A 180 -7.79 -12.67 7.56
CA TRP A 180 -6.73 -13.06 6.63
C TRP A 180 -5.35 -13.00 7.27
N LEU A 181 -5.03 -11.92 7.99
CA LEU A 181 -3.76 -11.79 8.69
C LEU A 181 -3.61 -12.83 9.81
N ARG A 182 -4.67 -13.11 10.60
CA ARG A 182 -4.65 -14.14 11.64
C ARG A 182 -4.35 -15.51 11.05
N THR A 183 -5.00 -15.86 9.95
CA THR A 183 -4.77 -17.15 9.26
C THR A 183 -3.36 -17.25 8.65
N ASN A 184 -2.74 -16.13 8.26
CA ASN A 184 -1.46 -16.07 7.55
C ASN A 184 -0.32 -15.47 8.39
N SER A 185 -0.42 -15.55 9.71
CA SER A 185 0.63 -15.14 10.65
C SER A 185 1.03 -16.29 11.55
N SER A 186 2.24 -16.22 12.07
CA SER A 186 2.80 -17.25 12.97
C SER A 186 2.17 -17.26 14.36
N SER A 187 1.47 -16.20 14.76
CA SER A 187 0.78 -16.06 16.04
C SER A 187 -0.21 -14.88 15.98
N ASP A 188 -1.18 -14.86 16.91
CA ASP A 188 -2.10 -13.74 17.06
C ASP A 188 -1.37 -12.41 17.32
N LYS A 189 -0.33 -12.43 18.15
CA LYS A 189 0.49 -11.24 18.39
C LYS A 189 1.15 -10.71 17.11
N ALA A 190 1.58 -11.60 16.23
CA ALA A 190 2.14 -11.20 14.93
C ALA A 190 1.05 -10.62 14.01
N ALA A 191 -0.15 -11.21 14.03
CA ALA A 191 -1.29 -10.68 13.28
C ALA A 191 -1.72 -9.29 13.78
N ASP A 192 -1.81 -9.09 15.09
CA ASP A 192 -2.13 -7.80 15.71
C ASP A 192 -1.10 -6.72 15.35
N TYR A 193 0.18 -7.08 15.37
CA TYR A 193 1.25 -6.18 14.95
C TYR A 193 1.11 -5.77 13.46
N ARG A 194 0.82 -6.73 12.59
CA ARG A 194 0.59 -6.46 11.15
C ARG A 194 -0.66 -5.62 10.93
N MET A 195 -1.75 -5.89 11.67
CA MET A 195 -2.96 -5.08 11.62
C MET A 195 -2.71 -3.65 12.11
N GLY A 196 -1.87 -3.47 13.13
CA GLY A 196 -1.40 -2.17 13.57
C GLY A 196 -0.63 -1.40 12.47
N ASN A 197 0.11 -2.08 11.59
CA ASN A 197 0.75 -1.45 10.42
C ASN A 197 -0.27 -0.99 9.38
N VAL A 198 -1.35 -1.76 9.17
CA VAL A 198 -2.46 -1.41 8.27
C VAL A 198 -3.14 -0.12 8.74
N TRP A 199 -3.50 -0.05 10.02
CA TRP A 199 -4.14 1.15 10.59
C TRP A 199 -3.23 2.35 10.56
N PHE A 200 -1.94 2.16 10.89
CA PHE A 200 -0.96 3.24 10.80
C PHE A 200 -0.84 3.81 9.38
N LEU A 201 -0.82 2.95 8.36
CA LEU A 201 -0.76 3.40 6.96
C LEU A 201 -1.99 4.25 6.58
N ILE A 202 -3.19 3.82 6.99
CA ILE A 202 -4.43 4.56 6.69
C ILE A 202 -4.45 5.91 7.43
N GLU A 203 -4.04 5.93 8.72
CA GLU A 203 -3.97 7.19 9.49
C GLU A 203 -2.98 8.19 8.89
N ALA A 204 -1.92 7.70 8.28
CA ALA A 204 -0.90 8.52 7.66
C ALA A 204 -1.37 9.24 6.37
N LEU A 205 -2.55 8.90 5.85
CA LEU A 205 -3.17 9.56 4.69
C LEU A 205 -4.05 10.77 5.08
N LYS A 206 -4.24 11.03 6.38
CA LYS A 206 -4.93 12.23 6.89
C LYS A 206 -4.10 13.48 6.68
#